data_6e779b80292a6089e8b81df51dc2dc9d
#
_entry.id   6e779b80292a6089e8b81df51dc2dc9d
#
_cell.length_a   1.000
_cell.length_b   1.000
_cell.length_c   1.000
_cell.angle_alpha   90.00
_cell.angle_beta   90.00
_cell.angle_gamma   90.00
#
_symmetry.space_group_name_H-M   'P 1'
#
loop_
_entity.id
_entity.type
_entity.pdbx_description
1 polymer ?
#
loop_
_entity_poly.entity_id
_entity_poly.type
_entity_poly.pdbx_seq_one_letter_code
_entity_poly.pdbx_strand_id
1 'polypeptide(L)'
;MTTMKAMVYYGENDIRFEDRPIPQIIDPTDAVIRVTKTTICGTDLGIWKGKNPEIQDEATKNTGKFDGRILGHEGIGIVEEVGSGVKNVKKGDRVIISCVSRCGTCENCQKQLYAHCR
;
A
#
# COMPACT_ATOMS: atom_id res chain seq x y z
N MET A 1 -20.37 -3.17 4.00
CA MET A 1 -19.27 -2.48 4.73
C MET A 1 -18.28 -1.92 3.74
N THR A 2 -18.15 -0.64 3.77
CA THR A 2 -17.38 0.09 2.77
C THR A 2 -16.10 0.72 3.33
N THR A 3 -15.85 0.59 4.64
CA THR A 3 -14.69 1.22 5.28
C THR A 3 -13.82 0.20 6.01
N MET A 4 -12.55 0.58 6.17
CA MET A 4 -11.54 -0.15 6.94
C MET A 4 -10.79 0.80 7.86
N LYS A 5 -10.15 0.28 8.89
CA LYS A 5 -9.26 1.08 9.74
C LYS A 5 -7.89 1.22 9.08
N ALA A 6 -7.33 2.42 9.14
CA ALA A 6 -6.02 2.71 8.57
C ALA A 6 -5.24 3.70 9.43
N MET A 7 -3.92 3.56 9.43
CA MET A 7 -3.00 4.54 9.99
C MET A 7 -2.66 5.52 8.88
N VAL A 8 -3.04 6.77 9.05
CA VAL A 8 -2.93 7.80 8.01
C VAL A 8 -1.99 8.92 8.47
N TYR A 9 -0.97 9.18 7.67
CA TYR A 9 0.00 10.24 7.88
C TYR A 9 -0.49 11.55 7.24
N TYR A 10 -0.53 12.63 8.01
CA TYR A 10 -0.94 13.96 7.55
C TYR A 10 0.17 15.00 7.57
N GLY A 11 1.27 14.70 8.20
CA GLY A 11 2.42 15.59 8.31
C GLY A 11 3.33 15.16 9.45
N GLU A 12 4.41 15.90 9.69
CA GLU A 12 5.39 15.60 10.73
C GLU A 12 4.70 15.41 12.10
N ASN A 13 4.92 14.26 12.73
CA ASN A 13 4.35 13.86 14.01
C ASN A 13 2.80 13.77 14.03
N ASP A 14 2.16 13.72 12.86
CA ASP A 14 0.71 13.65 12.74
C ASP A 14 0.29 12.35 12.01
N ILE A 15 0.05 11.31 12.80
CA ILE A 15 -0.52 10.04 12.33
C ILE A 15 -1.86 9.86 13.03
N ARG A 16 -2.89 9.52 12.26
CA ARG A 16 -4.25 9.31 12.76
C ARG A 16 -4.74 7.91 12.41
N PHE A 17 -5.39 7.26 13.37
CA PHE A 17 -6.07 5.99 13.15
C PHE A 17 -7.53 6.28 12.82
N GLU A 18 -7.91 6.09 11.57
CA GLU A 18 -9.23 6.52 11.08
C GLU A 18 -9.83 5.54 10.08
N ASP A 19 -11.09 5.74 9.75
CA ASP A 19 -11.78 4.97 8.73
C ASP A 19 -11.42 5.49 7.34
N ARG A 20 -11.14 4.56 6.44
CA ARG A 20 -10.89 4.83 5.02
C ARG A 20 -11.69 3.85 4.17
N PRO A 21 -12.00 4.19 2.91
CA PRO A 21 -12.67 3.27 2.01
C PRO A 21 -11.88 1.98 1.82
N ILE A 22 -12.58 0.86 1.79
CA ILE A 22 -11.97 -0.42 1.41
C ILE A 22 -11.61 -0.34 -0.07
N PRO A 23 -10.36 -0.71 -0.45
CA PRO A 23 -9.96 -0.71 -1.85
C PRO A 23 -10.77 -1.72 -2.66
N GLN A 24 -10.94 -1.43 -3.93
CA GLN A 24 -11.68 -2.29 -4.87
C GLN A 24 -10.75 -2.71 -6.01
N ILE A 25 -11.11 -3.82 -6.67
CA ILE A 25 -10.44 -4.24 -7.89
C ILE A 25 -10.68 -3.17 -8.98
N ILE A 26 -9.60 -2.61 -9.49
CA ILE A 26 -9.62 -1.63 -10.59
C ILE A 26 -9.06 -2.27 -11.86
N ASP A 27 -7.90 -2.90 -11.74
CA ASP A 27 -7.23 -3.59 -12.84
C ASP A 27 -7.49 -5.10 -12.74
N PRO A 28 -7.62 -5.82 -13.86
CA PRO A 28 -7.78 -7.28 -13.82
C PRO A 28 -6.68 -8.03 -13.08
N THR A 29 -5.50 -7.44 -12.90
CA THR A 29 -4.38 -8.05 -12.16
C THR A 29 -4.35 -7.68 -10.69
N ASP A 30 -5.31 -6.92 -10.21
CA ASP A 30 -5.39 -6.53 -8.79
C ASP A 30 -5.89 -7.67 -7.91
N ALA A 31 -5.48 -7.64 -6.65
CA ALA A 31 -6.02 -8.49 -5.60
C ALA A 31 -6.27 -7.66 -4.33
N VAL A 32 -7.36 -7.94 -3.66
CA VAL A 32 -7.67 -7.34 -2.36
C VAL A 32 -7.36 -8.33 -1.26
N ILE A 33 -6.54 -7.92 -0.31
CA ILE A 33 -6.06 -8.76 0.79
C ILE A 33 -6.62 -8.24 2.10
N ARG A 34 -7.23 -9.14 2.88
CA ARG A 34 -7.59 -8.83 4.26
C ARG A 34 -6.36 -9.05 5.14
N VAL A 35 -5.75 -7.97 5.58
CA VAL A 35 -4.55 -8.01 6.41
C VAL A 35 -4.87 -8.64 7.77
N THR A 36 -4.15 -9.68 8.13
CA THR A 36 -4.31 -10.36 9.42
C THR A 36 -3.24 -9.96 10.43
N LYS A 37 -2.03 -9.66 9.97
CA LYS A 37 -0.94 -9.17 10.81
C LYS A 37 -0.09 -8.18 10.03
N THR A 38 0.41 -7.19 10.72
CA THR A 38 1.34 -6.21 10.18
C THR A 38 2.36 -5.81 11.24
N THR A 39 3.44 -5.17 10.83
CA THR A 39 4.46 -4.66 11.74
C THR A 39 4.76 -3.20 11.44
N ILE A 40 5.41 -2.54 12.38
CA ILE A 40 5.94 -1.19 12.20
C ILE A 40 7.41 -1.33 11.82
N CYS A 41 7.76 -0.73 10.68
CA CYS A 41 9.14 -0.67 10.18
C CYS A 41 9.80 0.65 10.57
N GLY A 42 11.12 0.68 10.62
CA GLY A 42 11.87 1.92 10.84
C GLY A 42 11.56 3.00 9.79
N THR A 43 11.21 2.60 8.56
CA THR A 43 10.77 3.50 7.50
C THR A 43 9.50 4.26 7.90
N ASP A 44 8.55 3.61 8.56
CA ASP A 44 7.33 4.25 9.03
C ASP A 44 7.62 5.32 10.08
N LEU A 45 8.57 5.05 10.97
CA LEU A 45 9.01 6.02 11.98
C LEU A 45 9.72 7.22 11.33
N GLY A 46 10.51 6.98 10.28
CA GLY A 46 11.15 8.05 9.51
C GLY A 46 10.13 8.94 8.82
N ILE A 47 9.09 8.36 8.24
CA ILE A 47 7.98 9.12 7.63
C ILE A 47 7.27 9.95 8.69
N TRP A 48 6.93 9.34 9.82
CA TRP A 48 6.27 10.03 10.93
C TRP A 48 7.06 11.24 11.43
N LYS A 49 8.37 11.11 11.51
CA LYS A 49 9.26 12.20 11.93
C LYS A 49 9.53 13.25 10.84
N GLY A 50 8.90 13.12 9.68
CA GLY A 50 9.09 14.05 8.56
C GLY A 50 10.45 13.93 7.86
N LYS A 51 11.13 12.77 7.99
CA LYS A 51 12.46 12.57 7.41
C LYS A 51 12.45 12.03 5.99
N ASN A 52 11.30 11.67 5.45
CA ASN A 52 11.18 11.24 4.06
C ASN A 52 10.85 12.47 3.20
N PRO A 53 11.79 12.95 2.34
CA PRO A 53 11.59 14.20 1.61
C PRO A 53 10.40 14.18 0.68
N GLU A 54 10.17 13.07 -0.01
CA GLU A 54 9.07 12.97 -0.98
C GLU A 54 7.71 13.10 -0.31
N ILE A 55 7.51 12.35 0.76
CA ILE A 55 6.23 12.34 1.48
C ILE A 55 6.05 13.64 2.26
N GLN A 56 7.11 14.18 2.83
CA GLN A 56 7.06 15.46 3.53
C GLN A 56 6.74 16.59 2.56
N ASP A 57 7.28 16.55 1.36
CA ASP A 57 6.97 17.53 0.32
C ASP A 57 5.48 17.48 -0.07
N GLU A 58 4.91 16.29 -0.22
CA GLU A 58 3.48 16.14 -0.48
C GLU A 58 2.65 16.78 0.63
N ALA A 59 3.04 16.58 1.88
CA ALA A 59 2.31 17.10 3.04
C ALA A 59 2.46 18.61 3.20
N THR A 60 3.65 19.17 2.94
CA THR A 60 3.93 20.60 3.15
C THR A 60 3.56 21.48 1.97
N LYS A 61 3.67 20.98 0.76
CA LYS A 61 3.21 21.69 -0.45
C LYS A 61 1.70 21.59 -0.64
N ASN A 62 1.00 21.20 0.38
CA ASN A 62 -0.42 20.93 0.33
C ASN A 62 -1.20 22.17 -0.10
N THR A 63 -1.76 22.12 -1.28
CA THR A 63 -2.66 23.14 -1.83
C THR A 63 -4.13 22.88 -1.43
N GLY A 64 -4.35 22.25 -0.27
CA GLY A 64 -5.67 21.82 0.20
C GLY A 64 -6.12 20.47 -0.36
N LYS A 65 -5.26 19.76 -1.08
CA LYS A 65 -5.59 18.48 -1.73
C LYS A 65 -4.94 17.26 -1.08
N PHE A 66 -4.03 17.43 -0.13
CA PHE A 66 -3.40 16.31 0.55
C PHE A 66 -4.39 15.66 1.51
N ASP A 67 -4.85 14.49 1.17
CA ASP A 67 -5.85 13.74 1.92
C ASP A 67 -5.21 12.65 2.80
N GLY A 68 -3.96 12.85 3.17
CA GLY A 68 -3.21 11.91 3.99
C GLY A 68 -2.62 10.76 3.18
N ARG A 69 -1.68 10.04 3.78
CA ARG A 69 -1.07 8.85 3.19
C ARG A 69 -1.21 7.68 4.15
N ILE A 70 -1.83 6.61 3.69
CA ILE A 70 -1.95 5.38 4.46
C ILE A 70 -0.56 4.73 4.56
N LEU A 71 -0.13 4.44 5.78
CA LEU A 71 1.14 3.80 6.06
C LEU A 71 0.99 2.29 6.23
N GLY A 72 2.10 1.59 6.10
CA GLY A 72 2.20 0.14 6.26
C GLY A 72 2.70 -0.52 4.97
N HIS A 73 3.73 -1.35 5.12
CA HIS A 73 4.33 -2.07 3.98
C HIS A 73 4.87 -3.43 4.38
N GLU A 74 4.55 -3.90 5.58
CA GLU A 74 4.94 -5.23 6.07
C GLU A 74 3.70 -5.92 6.60
N GLY A 75 3.08 -6.75 5.77
CA GLY A 75 1.84 -7.42 6.16
C GLY A 75 1.72 -8.80 5.58
N ILE A 76 0.89 -9.60 6.26
CA ILE A 76 0.40 -10.87 5.75
C ILE A 76 -1.12 -10.87 5.83
N GLY A 77 -1.75 -11.64 4.99
CA GLY A 77 -3.21 -11.69 5.00
C GLY A 77 -3.78 -12.80 4.16
N ILE A 78 -5.09 -12.74 4.02
CA ILE A 78 -5.88 -13.70 3.26
C ILE A 78 -6.45 -12.98 2.03
N VAL A 79 -6.32 -13.58 0.86
CA VAL A 79 -6.89 -13.04 -0.37
C VAL A 79 -8.42 -13.04 -0.25
N GLU A 80 -9.04 -11.87 -0.34
CA GLU A 80 -10.50 -11.72 -0.29
C GLU A 80 -11.13 -11.69 -1.68
N GLU A 81 -10.45 -11.05 -2.63
CA GLU A 81 -10.97 -10.86 -3.98
C GLU A 81 -9.80 -10.77 -4.94
N VAL A 82 -9.97 -11.30 -6.15
CA VAL A 82 -8.98 -11.23 -7.22
C VAL A 82 -9.63 -10.73 -8.51
N GLY A 83 -8.89 -9.96 -9.28
CA GLY A 83 -9.27 -9.61 -10.64
C GLY A 83 -9.21 -10.82 -11.58
N SER A 84 -9.87 -10.71 -12.72
CA SER A 84 -9.98 -11.82 -13.68
C SER A 84 -8.64 -12.25 -14.29
N GLY A 85 -7.63 -11.40 -14.25
CA GLY A 85 -6.29 -11.68 -14.76
C GLY A 85 -5.29 -12.24 -13.73
N VAL A 86 -5.71 -12.39 -12.48
CA VAL A 86 -4.84 -12.93 -11.43
C VAL A 86 -4.78 -14.45 -11.55
N LYS A 87 -3.55 -15.00 -11.68
CA LYS A 87 -3.33 -16.42 -11.94
C LYS A 87 -2.56 -17.14 -10.84
N ASN A 88 -1.78 -16.41 -10.05
CA ASN A 88 -0.85 -16.99 -9.08
C ASN A 88 -1.43 -17.17 -7.68
N VAL A 89 -2.55 -16.53 -7.38
CA VAL A 89 -3.27 -16.67 -6.11
C VAL A 89 -4.77 -16.69 -6.36
N LYS A 90 -5.53 -17.19 -5.38
CA LYS A 90 -6.98 -17.22 -5.42
C LYS A 90 -7.57 -16.84 -4.07
N LYS A 91 -8.86 -16.51 -4.05
CA LYS A 91 -9.59 -16.21 -2.82
C LYS A 91 -9.37 -17.30 -1.77
N GLY A 92 -9.06 -16.90 -0.56
CA GLY A 92 -8.78 -17.79 0.56
C GLY A 92 -7.31 -18.13 0.77
N ASP A 93 -6.43 -17.84 -0.18
CA ASP A 93 -5.00 -18.08 -0.03
C ASP A 93 -4.40 -17.16 1.02
N ARG A 94 -3.48 -17.70 1.81
CA ARG A 94 -2.67 -16.93 2.76
C ARG A 94 -1.43 -16.42 2.04
N VAL A 95 -1.18 -15.13 2.10
CA VAL A 95 -0.12 -14.47 1.33
C VAL A 95 0.71 -13.53 2.18
N ILE A 96 1.95 -13.33 1.75
CA ILE A 96 2.82 -12.26 2.21
C ILE A 96 2.68 -11.10 1.22
N ILE A 97 2.46 -9.89 1.73
CA ILE A 97 2.32 -8.70 0.89
C ILE A 97 3.72 -8.11 0.68
N SER A 98 4.18 -8.08 -0.57
CA SER A 98 5.47 -7.48 -0.91
C SER A 98 5.45 -5.97 -0.72
N CYS A 99 6.54 -5.40 -0.20
CA CYS A 99 6.73 -3.95 -0.15
C CYS A 99 7.12 -3.36 -1.51
N VAL A 100 7.47 -4.20 -2.48
CA VAL A 100 7.84 -3.78 -3.83
C VAL A 100 6.66 -4.00 -4.77
N SER A 101 6.11 -2.91 -5.29
CA SER A 101 5.07 -2.94 -6.30
C SER A 101 5.67 -3.12 -7.69
N ARG A 102 5.01 -3.91 -8.53
CA ARG A 102 5.46 -4.17 -9.90
C ARG A 102 4.27 -4.43 -10.82
N CYS A 103 4.40 -4.03 -12.07
CA CYS A 103 3.36 -4.27 -13.06
C CYS A 103 3.41 -5.68 -13.67
N GLY A 104 4.58 -6.31 -13.69
CA GLY A 104 4.79 -7.63 -14.29
C GLY A 104 4.93 -7.63 -15.81
N THR A 105 4.70 -6.53 -16.49
CA THR A 105 4.63 -6.46 -17.96
C THR A 105 5.66 -5.55 -18.61
N CYS A 106 6.24 -4.59 -17.89
CA CYS A 106 7.26 -3.72 -18.46
C CYS A 106 8.57 -4.48 -18.73
N GLU A 107 9.46 -3.87 -19.50
CA GLU A 107 10.75 -4.47 -19.87
C GLU A 107 11.56 -4.91 -18.63
N ASN A 108 11.60 -4.08 -17.60
CA ASN A 108 12.36 -4.42 -16.40
C ASN A 108 11.73 -5.58 -15.63
N CYS A 109 10.41 -5.64 -15.53
CA CYS A 109 9.72 -6.76 -14.91
C CYS A 109 9.92 -8.06 -15.67
N GLN A 110 9.92 -8.02 -17.01
CA GLN A 110 10.20 -9.19 -17.83
C GLN A 110 11.62 -9.73 -17.64
N LYS A 111 12.57 -8.86 -17.31
CA LYS A 111 13.93 -9.21 -16.94
C LYS A 111 14.09 -9.56 -15.46
N GLN A 112 13.00 -9.67 -14.72
CA GLN A 112 12.98 -9.92 -13.27
C GLN A 112 13.65 -8.79 -12.43
N LEU A 113 13.76 -7.61 -12.97
CA LEU A 113 14.26 -6.42 -12.29
C LEU A 113 13.09 -5.63 -11.68
N TYR A 114 12.38 -6.27 -10.76
CA TYR A 114 11.10 -5.77 -10.27
C TYR A 114 11.19 -4.45 -9.50
N ALA A 115 12.30 -4.22 -8.79
CA ALA A 115 12.53 -2.98 -8.07
C ALA A 115 12.72 -1.77 -9.01
N HIS A 116 12.92 -2.02 -10.29
CA HIS A 116 13.06 -1.00 -11.34
C HIS A 116 11.84 -0.93 -12.25
N CYS A 117 10.69 -1.38 -11.79
CA CYS A 117 9.44 -1.27 -12.52
C CYS A 117 9.15 0.20 -12.89
N ARG A 118 8.68 0.41 -14.12
CA ARG A 118 8.35 1.75 -14.64
C ARG A 118 6.85 2.03 -14.55
#